data_c8626c2c8c0db48ef09c4c8812820743
#
_entry.id   c8626c2c8c0db48ef09c4c8812820743
#
_cell.length_a   1.000
_cell.length_b   1.000
_cell.length_c   1.000
_cell.angle_alpha   90.00
_cell.angle_beta   90.00
_cell.angle_gamma   90.00
#
_symmetry.space_group_name_H-M   'P 1'
#
loop_
_entity.id
_entity.type
_entity.pdbx_description
1 polymer ?
#
loop_
_entity_poly.entity_id
_entity_poly.type
_entity_poly.pdbx_seq_one_letter_code
_entity_poly.pdbx_strand_id
1 'polypeptide(L)'
;VLNGDFRQRLTIDTQDLPWSPSPGGHVQRKRLHLVGRAEAGQVTSLVRYEPGARFPRHDHPEGEEILVLEGVFSDDRGHWPAGTYLLNPEGYSHAPYSEDGCTLFVKLRQYPGNDREKIALETADQPWRGSVRKGVAWKKLYAQEPYADSARLERWEEPASLGTLTFPAGAEILVLAGAFTDDYGTYRRWSWLRIPAGGTLAPTGGEYCELYVKEGGFAYLREAA
;
A
#
# COMPACT_ATOMS: atom_id res chain seq x y z
N VAL A 1 -7.15 13.83 -12.23
CA VAL A 1 -5.80 13.40 -11.85
C VAL A 1 -5.50 13.91 -10.44
N LEU A 2 -5.02 13.05 -9.57
CA LEU A 2 -4.52 13.39 -8.24
C LEU A 2 -3.12 12.80 -8.09
N ASN A 3 -2.12 13.67 -7.79
CA ASN A 3 -0.74 13.25 -7.56
C ASN A 3 -0.15 12.37 -8.69
N GLY A 4 -0.40 12.74 -9.95
CA GLY A 4 0.01 11.97 -11.13
C GLY A 4 1.43 12.25 -11.63
N ASP A 5 2.19 13.15 -11.04
CA ASP A 5 3.60 13.41 -11.39
C ASP A 5 4.53 12.55 -10.52
N PHE A 6 5.10 11.50 -11.10
CA PHE A 6 5.97 10.54 -10.39
C PHE A 6 7.41 11.04 -10.19
N ARG A 7 7.77 12.19 -10.76
CA ARG A 7 9.08 12.83 -10.55
C ARG A 7 9.13 13.63 -9.25
N GLN A 8 7.98 13.86 -8.63
CA GLN A 8 7.86 14.61 -7.39
C GLN A 8 7.83 13.67 -6.17
N ARG A 9 8.65 14.02 -5.17
CA ARG A 9 8.47 13.48 -3.83
C ARG A 9 7.14 13.99 -3.27
N LEU A 10 6.35 13.09 -2.71
CA LEU A 10 5.11 13.42 -2.03
C LEU A 10 5.09 12.84 -0.63
N THR A 11 4.45 13.57 0.27
CA THR A 11 4.15 13.13 1.62
C THR A 11 2.73 13.53 1.95
N ILE A 12 1.95 12.58 2.41
CA ILE A 12 0.57 12.79 2.82
C ILE A 12 0.37 12.15 4.19
N ASP A 13 0.06 12.96 5.20
CA ASP A 13 -0.53 12.44 6.42
C ASP A 13 -2.01 12.15 6.14
N THR A 14 -2.37 10.88 6.11
CA THR A 14 -3.74 10.52 5.77
C THR A 14 -4.74 10.91 6.86
N GLN A 15 -4.29 11.24 8.07
CA GLN A 15 -5.17 11.72 9.13
C GLN A 15 -5.74 13.11 8.79
N ASP A 16 -4.99 13.92 8.03
CA ASP A 16 -5.41 15.25 7.60
C ASP A 16 -6.39 15.21 6.39
N LEU A 17 -6.57 14.06 5.76
CA LEU A 17 -7.51 13.90 4.65
C LEU A 17 -8.91 13.53 5.15
N PRO A 18 -9.97 14.17 4.62
CA PRO A 18 -11.34 13.75 4.91
C PRO A 18 -11.65 12.40 4.25
N TRP A 19 -12.50 11.62 4.89
CA TRP A 19 -13.13 10.47 4.26
C TRP A 19 -14.19 10.93 3.26
N SER A 20 -14.15 10.42 2.06
CA SER A 20 -15.12 10.70 0.99
C SER A 20 -15.94 9.44 0.69
N PRO A 21 -17.29 9.55 0.61
CA PRO A 21 -18.13 8.39 0.33
C PRO A 21 -17.87 7.83 -1.08
N SER A 22 -17.97 6.52 -1.20
CA SER A 22 -18.05 5.83 -2.50
C SER A 22 -19.49 5.78 -3.00
N PRO A 23 -19.74 5.64 -4.31
CA PRO A 23 -21.06 5.30 -4.80
C PRO A 23 -21.59 4.05 -4.09
N GLY A 24 -22.79 4.10 -3.55
CA GLY A 24 -23.38 3.01 -2.77
C GLY A 24 -23.33 3.19 -1.24
N GLY A 25 -22.60 4.18 -0.72
CA GLY A 25 -22.84 4.77 0.62
C GLY A 25 -22.12 4.13 1.80
N HIS A 26 -21.82 2.85 1.82
CA HIS A 26 -21.27 2.15 3.00
C HIS A 26 -19.75 1.93 2.97
N VAL A 27 -19.08 2.58 2.02
CA VAL A 27 -17.63 2.57 1.91
C VAL A 27 -17.10 3.97 1.69
N GLN A 28 -16.06 4.32 2.41
CA GLN A 28 -15.42 5.63 2.36
C GLN A 28 -13.97 5.46 1.87
N ARG A 29 -13.42 6.51 1.24
CA ARG A 29 -12.06 6.49 0.70
C ARG A 29 -11.30 7.77 1.01
N LYS A 30 -9.99 7.61 1.24
CA LYS A 30 -9.00 8.69 1.19
C LYS A 30 -8.09 8.39 0.01
N ARG A 31 -8.24 9.09 -1.10
CA ARG A 31 -7.42 8.88 -2.29
C ARG A 31 -6.08 9.56 -2.14
N LEU A 32 -5.00 8.81 -2.35
CA LEU A 32 -3.61 9.27 -2.28
C LEU A 32 -3.05 9.52 -3.68
N HIS A 33 -3.49 8.72 -4.64
CA HIS A 33 -3.15 8.81 -6.05
C HIS A 33 -4.35 8.40 -6.91
N LEU A 34 -4.56 9.10 -8.02
CA LEU A 34 -5.58 8.76 -9.01
C LEU A 34 -5.20 9.29 -10.40
N VAL A 35 -5.16 8.40 -11.38
CA VAL A 35 -5.10 8.74 -12.81
C VAL A 35 -6.25 8.06 -13.53
N GLY A 36 -7.07 8.84 -14.22
CA GLY A 36 -8.28 8.39 -14.89
C GLY A 36 -9.55 8.74 -14.13
N ARG A 37 -10.66 8.03 -14.43
CA ARG A 37 -11.95 8.24 -13.77
C ARG A 37 -11.93 7.72 -12.33
N ALA A 38 -12.66 8.37 -11.44
CA ALA A 38 -12.67 8.07 -10.00
C ALA A 38 -12.92 6.59 -9.67
N GLU A 39 -13.82 5.92 -10.41
CA GLU A 39 -14.20 4.53 -10.15
C GLU A 39 -13.60 3.52 -11.18
N ALA A 40 -12.77 4.00 -12.09
CA ALA A 40 -12.19 3.17 -13.17
C ALA A 40 -10.73 3.52 -13.49
N GLY A 41 -10.09 4.38 -12.69
CA GLY A 41 -8.70 4.78 -12.85
C GLY A 41 -7.72 3.91 -12.07
N GLN A 42 -6.45 4.14 -12.30
CA GLN A 42 -5.39 3.67 -11.40
C GLN A 42 -5.47 4.46 -10.10
N VAL A 43 -5.56 3.78 -8.97
CA VAL A 43 -5.73 4.44 -7.68
C VAL A 43 -4.91 3.79 -6.58
N THR A 44 -4.38 4.61 -5.67
CA THR A 44 -3.89 4.23 -4.35
C THR A 44 -4.73 4.96 -3.31
N SER A 45 -5.30 4.23 -2.34
CA SER A 45 -6.16 4.83 -1.33
C SER A 45 -6.19 4.04 -0.02
N LEU A 46 -6.56 4.73 1.07
CA LEU A 46 -7.19 4.07 2.21
C LEU A 46 -8.68 3.90 1.93
N VAL A 47 -9.21 2.73 2.25
CA VAL A 47 -10.62 2.38 2.05
C VAL A 47 -11.17 1.87 3.37
N ARG A 48 -12.30 2.44 3.81
CA ARG A 48 -13.01 2.00 5.01
C ARG A 48 -14.35 1.42 4.62
N TYR A 49 -14.58 0.19 5.01
CA TYR A 49 -15.87 -0.48 5.00
C TYR A 49 -16.58 -0.21 6.33
N GLU A 50 -17.80 0.26 6.28
CA GLU A 50 -18.67 0.30 7.47
C GLU A 50 -19.15 -1.11 7.82
N PRO A 51 -19.55 -1.39 9.07
CA PRO A 51 -20.14 -2.67 9.43
C PRO A 51 -21.29 -3.05 8.50
N GLY A 52 -21.26 -4.28 7.97
CA GLY A 52 -22.26 -4.81 7.04
C GLY A 52 -22.11 -4.34 5.59
N ALA A 53 -21.10 -3.52 5.27
CA ALA A 53 -20.85 -3.05 3.91
C ALA A 53 -20.55 -4.22 2.96
N ARG A 54 -21.16 -4.19 1.76
CA ARG A 54 -21.03 -5.21 0.73
C ARG A 54 -20.94 -4.58 -0.65
N PHE A 55 -20.12 -5.16 -1.52
CA PHE A 55 -20.13 -4.84 -2.95
C PHE A 55 -20.64 -6.03 -3.76
N PRO A 56 -21.37 -5.77 -4.84
CA PRO A 56 -21.67 -6.82 -5.80
C PRO A 56 -20.37 -7.36 -6.42
N ARG A 57 -20.45 -8.57 -6.96
CA ARG A 57 -19.31 -9.18 -7.70
C ARG A 57 -18.84 -8.23 -8.79
N HIS A 58 -17.53 -8.02 -8.86
CA HIS A 58 -16.89 -7.18 -9.87
C HIS A 58 -15.50 -7.70 -10.19
N ASP A 59 -15.02 -7.32 -11.38
CA ASP A 59 -13.72 -7.72 -11.91
C ASP A 59 -12.65 -6.65 -11.59
N HIS A 60 -11.41 -7.11 -11.45
CA HIS A 60 -10.23 -6.28 -11.30
C HIS A 60 -9.36 -6.31 -12.55
N PRO A 61 -9.68 -5.54 -13.60
CA PRO A 61 -8.77 -5.38 -14.73
C PRO A 61 -7.47 -4.73 -14.26
N GLU A 62 -6.33 -5.23 -14.71
CA GLU A 62 -4.99 -4.82 -14.29
C GLU A 62 -4.74 -5.01 -12.78
N GLY A 63 -5.47 -5.93 -12.12
CA GLY A 63 -5.23 -6.42 -10.77
C GLY A 63 -5.51 -5.46 -9.62
N GLU A 64 -5.35 -6.00 -8.41
CA GLU A 64 -5.59 -5.32 -7.14
C GLU A 64 -4.59 -5.78 -6.09
N GLU A 65 -4.08 -4.86 -5.28
CA GLU A 65 -3.31 -5.14 -4.08
C GLU A 65 -4.03 -4.57 -2.86
N ILE A 66 -4.12 -5.37 -1.80
CA ILE A 66 -4.73 -4.98 -0.53
C ILE A 66 -3.78 -5.32 0.63
N LEU A 67 -3.62 -4.39 1.55
CA LEU A 67 -3.14 -4.67 2.91
C LEU A 67 -4.26 -4.31 3.88
N VAL A 68 -4.73 -5.30 4.64
CA VAL A 68 -5.75 -5.09 5.67
C VAL A 68 -5.11 -4.42 6.86
N LEU A 69 -5.51 -3.18 7.17
CA LEU A 69 -4.93 -2.38 8.24
C LEU A 69 -5.66 -2.58 9.57
N GLU A 70 -6.99 -2.71 9.52
CA GLU A 70 -7.86 -2.90 10.70
C GLU A 70 -9.09 -3.73 10.33
N GLY A 71 -9.63 -4.47 11.31
CA GLY A 71 -10.83 -5.27 11.14
C GLY A 71 -10.63 -6.53 10.31
N VAL A 72 -11.71 -6.98 9.66
CA VAL A 72 -11.72 -8.18 8.80
C VAL A 72 -12.34 -7.83 7.46
N PHE A 73 -11.54 -7.93 6.40
CA PHE A 73 -12.01 -7.91 5.02
C PHE A 73 -12.42 -9.32 4.61
N SER A 74 -13.50 -9.47 3.86
CA SER A 74 -14.01 -10.77 3.45
C SER A 74 -14.47 -10.77 2.00
N ASP A 75 -14.40 -11.92 1.37
CA ASP A 75 -15.02 -12.17 0.07
C ASP A 75 -15.56 -13.62 0.02
N ASP A 76 -15.99 -14.06 -1.15
CA ASP A 76 -16.49 -15.43 -1.37
C ASP A 76 -15.40 -16.51 -1.25
N ARG A 77 -14.17 -16.16 -0.93
CA ARG A 77 -13.02 -17.08 -0.81
C ARG A 77 -12.42 -17.16 0.58
N GLY A 78 -12.76 -16.21 1.45
CA GLY A 78 -12.26 -16.23 2.81
C GLY A 78 -12.49 -14.95 3.61
N HIS A 79 -11.90 -14.98 4.80
CA HIS A 79 -11.90 -13.88 5.75
C HIS A 79 -10.46 -13.48 6.02
N TRP A 80 -10.17 -12.21 5.86
CA TRP A 80 -8.84 -11.66 5.85
C TRP A 80 -8.68 -10.65 7.00
N PRO A 81 -8.13 -11.07 8.15
CA PRO A 81 -7.95 -10.18 9.29
C PRO A 81 -6.86 -9.12 9.05
N ALA A 82 -6.81 -8.12 9.94
CA ALA A 82 -5.76 -7.12 9.95
C ALA A 82 -4.37 -7.76 9.90
N GLY A 83 -3.47 -7.20 9.08
CA GLY A 83 -2.17 -7.77 8.77
C GLY A 83 -2.16 -8.74 7.58
N THR A 84 -3.31 -9.04 6.97
CA THR A 84 -3.32 -9.85 5.73
C THR A 84 -2.94 -9.00 4.54
N TYR A 85 -2.05 -9.55 3.70
CA TYR A 85 -1.68 -9.02 2.39
C TYR A 85 -2.31 -9.88 1.30
N LEU A 86 -3.00 -9.22 0.36
CA LEU A 86 -3.60 -9.85 -0.81
C LEU A 86 -3.03 -9.23 -2.09
N LEU A 87 -2.68 -10.05 -3.06
CA LEU A 87 -2.45 -9.65 -4.44
C LEU A 87 -3.39 -10.46 -5.33
N ASN A 88 -4.34 -9.78 -5.93
CA ASN A 88 -5.30 -10.33 -6.87
C ASN A 88 -4.86 -9.97 -8.28
N PRO A 89 -4.44 -10.94 -9.11
CA PRO A 89 -3.93 -10.66 -10.45
C PRO A 89 -5.01 -10.12 -11.39
N GLU A 90 -4.58 -9.64 -12.55
CA GLU A 90 -5.47 -9.20 -13.63
C GLU A 90 -6.56 -10.24 -13.94
N GLY A 91 -7.79 -9.77 -14.05
CA GLY A 91 -8.95 -10.63 -14.31
C GLY A 91 -9.55 -11.32 -13.08
N TYR A 92 -9.01 -11.07 -11.90
CA TYR A 92 -9.60 -11.56 -10.66
C TYR A 92 -10.98 -10.94 -10.42
N SER A 93 -11.90 -11.75 -9.91
CA SER A 93 -13.28 -11.34 -9.62
C SER A 93 -13.70 -11.83 -8.25
N HIS A 94 -14.33 -10.95 -7.47
CA HIS A 94 -14.88 -11.28 -6.15
C HIS A 94 -16.09 -10.41 -5.77
N ALA A 95 -16.75 -10.78 -4.66
CA ALA A 95 -17.82 -10.03 -4.04
C ALA A 95 -17.40 -9.65 -2.61
N PRO A 96 -16.69 -8.52 -2.41
CA PRO A 96 -16.11 -8.18 -1.12
C PRO A 96 -17.14 -7.61 -0.14
N TYR A 97 -16.90 -7.87 1.16
CA TYR A 97 -17.70 -7.37 2.26
C TYR A 97 -16.91 -7.28 3.56
N SER A 98 -17.50 -6.65 4.56
CA SER A 98 -17.00 -6.70 5.93
C SER A 98 -18.19 -6.69 6.90
N GLU A 99 -18.29 -7.69 7.78
CA GLU A 99 -19.38 -7.77 8.75
C GLU A 99 -19.24 -6.71 9.84
N ASP A 100 -18.05 -6.60 10.43
CA ASP A 100 -17.79 -5.71 11.55
C ASP A 100 -17.08 -4.40 11.12
N GLY A 101 -16.85 -4.23 9.82
CA GLY A 101 -16.08 -3.13 9.27
C GLY A 101 -14.59 -3.42 9.19
N CYS A 102 -13.90 -2.74 8.27
CA CYS A 102 -12.45 -2.84 8.11
C CYS A 102 -11.87 -1.56 7.48
N THR A 103 -10.57 -1.40 7.64
CA THR A 103 -9.78 -0.36 6.96
C THR A 103 -8.67 -1.03 6.17
N LEU A 104 -8.55 -0.65 4.90
CA LEU A 104 -7.64 -1.24 3.92
C LEU A 104 -6.72 -0.19 3.33
N PHE A 105 -5.51 -0.58 2.98
CA PHE A 105 -4.68 0.13 2.00
C PHE A 105 -4.82 -0.62 0.68
N VAL A 106 -5.28 0.08 -0.37
CA VAL A 106 -5.68 -0.54 -1.64
C VAL A 106 -4.99 0.14 -2.80
N LYS A 107 -4.51 -0.67 -3.74
CA LYS A 107 -4.00 -0.24 -5.03
C LYS A 107 -4.75 -0.99 -6.14
N LEU A 108 -5.37 -0.24 -7.05
CA LEU A 108 -6.15 -0.79 -8.16
C LEU A 108 -5.51 -0.46 -9.51
N ARG A 109 -5.56 -1.43 -10.43
CA ARG A 109 -5.12 -1.30 -11.82
C ARG A 109 -3.63 -0.97 -11.96
N GLN A 110 -2.81 -1.54 -11.08
CA GLN A 110 -1.37 -1.32 -11.03
C GLN A 110 -0.58 -2.62 -11.19
N TYR A 111 -1.27 -3.71 -11.58
CA TYR A 111 -0.72 -5.07 -11.64
C TYR A 111 -1.08 -5.76 -12.95
N PRO A 112 -0.71 -5.17 -14.12
CA PRO A 112 -0.99 -5.81 -15.40
C PRO A 112 -0.24 -7.13 -15.50
N GLY A 113 -0.82 -8.09 -16.22
CA GLY A 113 -0.28 -9.42 -16.43
C GLY A 113 -1.10 -10.50 -15.73
N ASN A 114 -1.60 -11.43 -16.52
CA ASN A 114 -2.47 -12.53 -16.09
C ASN A 114 -1.72 -13.73 -15.50
N ASP A 115 -0.39 -13.71 -15.56
CA ASP A 115 0.53 -14.72 -15.00
C ASP A 115 1.11 -14.31 -13.64
N ARG A 116 0.67 -13.17 -13.07
CA ARG A 116 1.03 -12.82 -11.70
C ARG A 116 0.46 -13.82 -10.70
N GLU A 117 1.27 -14.17 -9.72
CA GLU A 117 0.83 -15.01 -8.60
C GLU A 117 -0.29 -14.34 -7.81
N LYS A 118 -1.34 -15.12 -7.55
CA LYS A 118 -2.34 -14.75 -6.56
C LYS A 118 -1.76 -15.00 -5.17
N ILE A 119 -1.80 -13.98 -4.31
CA ILE A 119 -1.29 -14.06 -2.94
C ILE A 119 -2.41 -13.77 -1.96
N ALA A 120 -2.47 -14.61 -0.91
CA ALA A 120 -3.22 -14.35 0.31
C ALA A 120 -2.31 -14.77 1.47
N LEU A 121 -1.79 -13.80 2.21
CA LEU A 121 -0.71 -13.99 3.16
C LEU A 121 -1.03 -13.30 4.48
N GLU A 122 -1.21 -14.04 5.56
CA GLU A 122 -1.21 -13.48 6.91
C GLU A 122 0.22 -13.14 7.31
N THR A 123 0.52 -11.84 7.42
CA THR A 123 1.90 -11.41 7.66
C THR A 123 2.40 -11.77 9.06
N ALA A 124 1.49 -12.04 10.00
CA ALA A 124 1.84 -12.53 11.34
C ALA A 124 2.55 -13.88 11.28
N ASP A 125 2.19 -14.75 10.35
CA ASP A 125 2.75 -16.10 10.19
C ASP A 125 4.14 -16.08 9.53
N GLN A 126 4.55 -14.93 8.99
CA GLN A 126 5.86 -14.80 8.37
C GLN A 126 6.92 -14.37 9.39
N PRO A 127 8.07 -15.04 9.46
CA PRO A 127 9.15 -14.60 10.32
C PRO A 127 9.78 -13.32 9.79
N TRP A 128 10.14 -12.43 10.70
CA TRP A 128 11.02 -11.31 10.38
C TRP A 128 12.42 -11.84 10.04
N ARG A 129 12.99 -11.35 8.94
CA ARG A 129 14.35 -11.67 8.49
C ARG A 129 15.23 -10.45 8.70
N GLY A 130 16.44 -10.67 9.22
CA GLY A 130 17.42 -9.60 9.31
C GLY A 130 17.81 -9.09 7.92
N SER A 131 18.03 -7.80 7.81
CA SER A 131 18.60 -7.16 6.62
C SER A 131 20.13 -7.08 6.74
N VAL A 132 20.82 -6.86 5.62
CA VAL A 132 22.22 -6.44 5.62
C VAL A 132 22.42 -5.08 6.31
N ARG A 133 21.38 -4.27 6.38
CA ARG A 133 21.35 -3.00 7.10
C ARG A 133 21.01 -3.27 8.57
N LYS A 134 21.94 -2.91 9.45
CA LYS A 134 21.74 -3.05 10.90
C LYS A 134 20.50 -2.30 11.36
N GLY A 135 19.73 -2.88 12.29
CA GLY A 135 18.50 -2.28 12.80
C GLY A 135 17.29 -2.36 11.86
N VAL A 136 17.42 -3.09 10.74
CA VAL A 136 16.31 -3.35 9.81
C VAL A 136 16.00 -4.84 9.78
N ALA A 137 14.72 -5.18 9.94
CA ALA A 137 14.18 -6.49 9.64
C ALA A 137 13.07 -6.35 8.59
N TRP A 138 12.82 -7.40 7.82
CA TRP A 138 11.83 -7.35 6.75
C TRP A 138 11.08 -8.67 6.57
N LYS A 139 9.90 -8.57 5.95
CA LYS A 139 9.08 -9.71 5.50
C LYS A 139 8.75 -9.51 4.02
N LYS A 140 8.94 -10.52 3.19
CA LYS A 140 8.53 -10.47 1.78
C LYS A 140 7.00 -10.56 1.71
N LEU A 141 6.38 -9.68 0.95
CA LEU A 141 4.98 -9.75 0.57
C LEU A 141 4.85 -10.26 -0.88
N TYR A 142 5.57 -9.63 -1.80
CA TYR A 142 5.55 -9.96 -3.22
C TYR A 142 6.89 -9.64 -3.87
N ALA A 143 7.35 -10.50 -4.73
CA ALA A 143 8.33 -10.27 -5.80
C ALA A 143 8.31 -11.48 -6.72
N GLN A 144 8.09 -11.26 -8.01
CA GLN A 144 7.96 -12.29 -9.04
C GLN A 144 8.61 -11.82 -10.33
N GLU A 145 9.57 -12.57 -10.86
CA GLU A 145 10.11 -12.33 -12.19
C GLU A 145 9.08 -12.68 -13.28
N PRO A 146 8.97 -11.91 -14.38
CA PRO A 146 9.85 -10.81 -14.77
C PRO A 146 9.33 -9.42 -14.34
N TYR A 147 8.41 -9.34 -13.38
CA TYR A 147 7.82 -8.07 -12.97
C TYR A 147 8.81 -7.21 -12.19
N ALA A 148 8.82 -5.91 -12.48
CA ALA A 148 9.76 -4.96 -11.90
C ALA A 148 9.43 -4.59 -10.44
N ASP A 149 8.19 -4.82 -10.01
CA ASP A 149 7.70 -4.39 -8.70
C ASP A 149 7.87 -5.45 -7.63
N SER A 150 8.11 -4.97 -6.42
CA SER A 150 8.14 -5.79 -5.21
C SER A 150 7.48 -5.06 -4.05
N ALA A 151 6.94 -5.83 -3.10
CA ALA A 151 6.37 -5.33 -1.87
C ALA A 151 6.90 -6.10 -0.65
N ARG A 152 7.13 -5.40 0.44
CA ARG A 152 7.60 -5.95 1.69
C ARG A 152 7.12 -5.14 2.89
N LEU A 153 7.13 -5.75 4.06
CA LEU A 153 7.13 -5.04 5.33
C LEU A 153 8.57 -4.83 5.79
N GLU A 154 8.83 -3.67 6.36
CA GLU A 154 10.08 -3.38 7.05
C GLU A 154 9.80 -2.96 8.48
N ARG A 155 10.71 -3.32 9.37
CA ARG A 155 10.78 -2.86 10.75
C ARG A 155 12.12 -2.16 10.95
N TRP A 156 12.08 -0.92 11.42
CA TRP A 156 13.26 -0.13 11.76
C TRP A 156 13.32 0.07 13.28
N GLU A 157 14.38 -0.39 13.89
CA GLU A 157 14.57 -0.27 15.34
C GLU A 157 14.99 1.14 15.76
N GLU A 158 15.90 1.75 14.99
CA GLU A 158 16.40 3.12 15.19
C GLU A 158 16.49 3.82 13.84
N PRO A 159 15.41 4.43 13.34
CA PRO A 159 15.40 5.07 12.03
C PRO A 159 16.57 6.03 11.79
N ALA A 160 16.94 6.85 12.79
CA ALA A 160 18.04 7.81 12.70
C ALA A 160 19.41 7.16 12.41
N SER A 161 19.59 5.87 12.73
CA SER A 161 20.85 5.15 12.50
C SER A 161 21.01 4.59 11.10
N LEU A 162 19.97 4.66 10.25
CA LEU A 162 19.95 3.98 8.96
C LEU A 162 20.79 4.67 7.88
N GLY A 163 21.09 5.94 8.06
CA GLY A 163 21.73 6.77 7.04
C GLY A 163 20.82 6.94 5.82
N THR A 164 21.41 7.20 4.67
CA THR A 164 20.65 7.43 3.43
C THR A 164 20.21 6.13 2.79
N LEU A 165 18.91 6.00 2.57
CA LEU A 165 18.29 4.93 1.78
C LEU A 165 18.11 5.43 0.35
N THR A 166 18.41 4.61 -0.64
CA THR A 166 18.28 4.95 -2.07
C THR A 166 17.27 4.04 -2.73
N PHE A 167 16.40 4.62 -3.57
CA PHE A 167 15.35 3.91 -4.29
C PHE A 167 15.52 4.08 -5.81
N PRO A 168 16.35 3.25 -6.47
CA PRO A 168 16.65 3.41 -7.89
C PRO A 168 15.41 3.38 -8.80
N ALA A 169 14.44 2.53 -8.48
CA ALA A 169 13.18 2.39 -9.21
C ALA A 169 12.02 3.21 -8.61
N GLY A 170 12.32 4.06 -7.61
CA GLY A 170 11.31 4.75 -6.82
C GLY A 170 10.60 3.86 -5.83
N ALA A 171 9.92 4.47 -4.86
CA ALA A 171 9.21 3.75 -3.82
C ALA A 171 7.92 4.45 -3.38
N GLU A 172 6.98 3.64 -2.91
CA GLU A 172 5.85 4.06 -2.09
C GLU A 172 5.96 3.41 -0.72
N ILE A 173 5.76 4.20 0.33
CA ILE A 173 5.91 3.77 1.72
C ILE A 173 4.65 4.17 2.47
N LEU A 174 4.08 3.26 3.24
CA LEU A 174 3.04 3.55 4.22
C LEU A 174 3.55 3.21 5.61
N VAL A 175 3.50 4.16 6.54
CA VAL A 175 3.84 3.91 7.94
C VAL A 175 2.69 3.15 8.60
N LEU A 176 2.96 1.94 9.08
CA LEU A 176 1.97 1.07 9.71
C LEU A 176 1.91 1.25 11.23
N ALA A 177 3.08 1.44 11.86
CA ALA A 177 3.22 1.67 13.29
C ALA A 177 4.46 2.53 13.59
N GLY A 178 4.44 3.22 14.73
CA GLY A 178 5.52 4.10 15.13
C GLY A 178 5.61 5.37 14.28
N ALA A 179 6.79 5.96 14.22
CA ALA A 179 7.06 7.16 13.46
C ALA A 179 8.56 7.32 13.19
N PHE A 180 8.88 8.07 12.13
CA PHE A 180 10.23 8.56 11.87
C PHE A 180 10.20 9.98 11.31
N THR A 181 11.34 10.66 11.31
CA THR A 181 11.53 12.01 10.77
C THR A 181 12.67 12.02 9.77
N ASP A 182 12.61 12.95 8.83
CA ASP A 182 13.73 13.36 7.99
C ASP A 182 13.69 14.89 7.80
N ASP A 183 14.52 15.44 6.92
CA ASP A 183 14.58 16.89 6.67
C ASP A 183 13.29 17.48 6.07
N TYR A 184 12.36 16.63 5.61
CA TYR A 184 11.09 17.05 5.02
C TYR A 184 9.91 16.98 5.98
N GLY A 185 10.05 16.30 7.13
CA GLY A 185 8.99 16.24 8.12
C GLY A 185 8.99 14.99 9.00
N THR A 186 7.87 14.83 9.70
CA THR A 186 7.59 13.68 10.56
C THR A 186 6.52 12.80 9.94
N TYR A 187 6.77 11.49 9.91
CA TYR A 187 5.91 10.49 9.30
C TYR A 187 5.42 9.54 10.39
N ARG A 188 4.18 9.68 10.76
CA ARG A 188 3.50 8.86 11.79
C ARG A 188 2.61 7.82 11.13
N ARG A 189 1.99 6.99 11.95
CA ARG A 189 1.07 5.94 11.48
C ARG A 189 0.10 6.46 10.42
N TRP A 190 0.08 5.75 9.27
CA TRP A 190 -0.67 6.03 8.05
C TRP A 190 -0.21 7.26 7.26
N SER A 191 0.95 7.83 7.57
CA SER A 191 1.62 8.71 6.60
C SER A 191 2.02 7.89 5.38
N TRP A 192 1.69 8.42 4.19
CA TRP A 192 2.07 7.83 2.91
C TRP A 192 3.10 8.71 2.22
N LEU A 193 4.18 8.09 1.77
CA LEU A 193 5.27 8.74 1.05
C LEU A 193 5.40 8.15 -0.33
N ARG A 194 5.72 8.99 -1.31
CA ARG A 194 6.19 8.58 -2.62
C ARG A 194 7.54 9.22 -2.89
N ILE A 195 8.53 8.38 -3.17
CA ILE A 195 9.91 8.77 -3.47
C ILE A 195 10.14 8.48 -4.94
N PRO A 196 10.50 9.50 -5.77
CA PRO A 196 10.73 9.30 -7.21
C PRO A 196 11.88 8.33 -7.49
N ALA A 197 11.94 7.81 -8.71
CA ALA A 197 13.06 6.97 -9.16
C ALA A 197 14.40 7.70 -9.00
N GLY A 198 15.39 7.04 -8.43
CA GLY A 198 16.69 7.61 -8.05
C GLY A 198 16.65 8.48 -6.78
N GLY A 199 15.48 8.67 -6.18
CA GLY A 199 15.31 9.46 -4.96
C GLY A 199 15.86 8.76 -3.73
N THR A 200 15.99 9.54 -2.64
CA THR A 200 16.55 9.09 -1.37
C THR A 200 15.63 9.41 -0.20
N LEU A 201 15.83 8.69 0.90
CA LEU A 201 15.23 8.93 2.20
C LEU A 201 16.34 8.84 3.25
N ALA A 202 16.51 9.88 4.05
CA ALA A 202 17.52 9.93 5.09
C ALA A 202 16.85 10.19 6.45
N PRO A 203 16.42 9.16 7.18
CA PRO A 203 15.81 9.34 8.48
C PRO A 203 16.80 9.98 9.46
N THR A 204 16.34 11.01 10.17
CA THR A 204 17.12 11.77 11.16
C THR A 204 16.61 11.58 12.58
N GLY A 205 15.43 10.98 12.76
CA GLY A 205 14.81 10.74 14.07
C GLY A 205 13.77 9.62 14.01
N GLY A 206 13.29 9.26 15.20
CA GLY A 206 12.33 8.18 15.41
C GLY A 206 12.92 7.08 16.29
N GLU A 207 12.05 6.37 17.01
CA GLU A 207 12.48 5.29 17.90
C GLU A 207 12.28 3.92 17.24
N TYR A 208 11.10 3.69 16.71
CA TYR A 208 10.69 2.43 16.11
C TYR A 208 9.61 2.68 15.08
N CYS A 209 9.66 2.00 13.95
CA CYS A 209 8.52 1.99 13.04
C CYS A 209 8.42 0.69 12.23
N GLU A 210 7.18 0.39 11.83
CA GLU A 210 6.86 -0.63 10.84
C GLU A 210 6.30 0.03 9.59
N LEU A 211 6.75 -0.44 8.43
CA LEU A 211 6.47 0.14 7.14
C LEU A 211 6.01 -0.92 6.15
N TYR A 212 5.03 -0.58 5.34
CA TYR A 212 4.86 -1.21 4.03
C TYR A 212 5.73 -0.44 3.04
N VAL A 213 6.51 -1.15 2.24
CA VAL A 213 7.40 -0.58 1.22
C VAL A 213 7.14 -1.28 -0.11
N LYS A 214 6.82 -0.50 -1.16
CA LYS A 214 6.72 -0.97 -2.53
C LYS A 214 7.76 -0.28 -3.40
N GLU A 215 8.56 -1.04 -4.12
CA GLU A 215 9.53 -0.55 -5.09
C GLU A 215 9.19 -1.02 -6.50
N GLY A 216 9.62 -0.28 -7.52
CA GLY A 216 9.45 -0.64 -8.92
C GLY A 216 8.03 -0.53 -9.48
N GLY A 217 7.04 -0.20 -8.62
CA GLY A 217 5.64 -0.10 -9.01
C GLY A 217 5.37 0.99 -10.06
N PHE A 218 6.21 2.01 -10.15
CA PHE A 218 6.05 3.12 -11.10
C PHE A 218 6.11 2.68 -12.57
N ALA A 219 6.76 1.54 -12.85
CA ALA A 219 6.79 0.96 -14.19
C ALA A 219 5.38 0.64 -14.75
N TYR A 220 4.39 0.49 -13.89
CA TYR A 220 3.01 0.14 -14.25
C TYR A 220 2.02 1.27 -14.06
N LEU A 221 2.48 2.44 -13.61
CA LEU A 221 1.63 3.60 -13.42
C LEU A 221 1.53 4.42 -14.70
N ARG A 222 0.33 4.93 -14.97
CA ARG A 222 0.06 5.80 -16.11
C ARG A 222 0.45 7.22 -15.72
N GLU A 223 1.20 7.88 -16.61
CA GLU A 223 1.43 9.31 -16.46
C GLU A 223 0.14 10.10 -16.69
N ALA A 224 0.00 11.21 -16.02
CA ALA A 224 -1.04 12.18 -16.32
C ALA A 224 -0.77 12.79 -17.71
N ALA A 225 -1.69 12.64 -18.65
CA ALA A 225 -1.65 13.29 -19.94
C ALA A 225 -1.80 14.80 -19.80
#